data_fef0cacd509524728772ab63123d40ba
#
_entry.id   fef0cacd509524728772ab63123d40ba
#
_cell.length_a   1.000
_cell.length_b   1.000
_cell.length_c   1.000
_cell.angle_alpha   90.00
_cell.angle_beta   90.00
_cell.angle_gamma   90.00
#
_symmetry.space_group_name_H-M   'P 1'
#
loop_
_entity.id
_entity.type
_entity.pdbx_description
1 polymer ?
#
loop_
_entity_poly.entity_id
_entity_poly.type
_entity_poly.pdbx_seq_one_letter_code
_entity_poly.pdbx_strand_id
1 'polypeptide(L)'
;MIYLDNAATTPVPRAVADAMYQVLTEQFGNPSSQYPMGVEMKAAVERWRAVIAGALGCKAESLYFTSCGTESDNWAIQAALWQNRHKGKHIITTAVEHSAVLEPCRWLAQQGYEITCLKPGRDGNITVEQVAAALREDTALVSMMLVNNETGCVFPVRETAALLREKNSPALLHCDAVQGFMKVDCDPEGWGVDMMSLSAHKLGGPKGIGALYIGGRMRNPRPLLPGGGQERGLRSGTEATAQIAGFAKAVELRQEHYEEKLAHMAALKEYCRAKLLDMGGVVPVGSGTAPHILAVSLVGYPSGNIVTELGAQGICISAGSACHQGKASHVVSALGLDKKTAAGVIRISLSPDNTNEDVDALCAALKAHRDSRFPML
;
A
#
# COMPACT_ATOMS: atom_id res chain seq x y z
N MET A 1 -15.72 -13.74 -14.86
CA MET A 1 -14.33 -13.42 -14.47
C MET A 1 -14.32 -13.29 -12.96
N ILE A 2 -13.46 -14.04 -12.30
CA ILE A 2 -13.26 -13.98 -10.84
C ILE A 2 -11.99 -13.20 -10.58
N TYR A 3 -12.11 -12.03 -9.94
CA TYR A 3 -10.99 -11.14 -9.72
C TYR A 3 -10.56 -11.17 -8.24
N LEU A 4 -9.44 -11.82 -7.97
CA LEU A 4 -8.86 -12.03 -6.65
C LEU A 4 -7.44 -11.44 -6.57
N ASP A 5 -7.19 -10.36 -7.34
CA ASP A 5 -5.91 -9.62 -7.37
C ASP A 5 -6.06 -8.13 -7.00
N ASN A 6 -6.92 -7.86 -6.01
CA ASN A 6 -7.24 -6.50 -5.56
C ASN A 6 -6.05 -5.77 -4.90
N ALA A 7 -5.01 -6.48 -4.49
CA ALA A 7 -3.77 -5.86 -4.02
C ALA A 7 -2.89 -5.32 -5.16
N ALA A 8 -3.06 -5.80 -6.41
CA ALA A 8 -2.40 -5.21 -7.58
C ALA A 8 -3.09 -3.92 -8.02
N THR A 9 -4.40 -3.96 -8.20
CA THR A 9 -5.29 -2.80 -8.46
C THR A 9 -6.72 -3.23 -8.20
N THR A 10 -7.64 -2.28 -8.05
CA THR A 10 -9.06 -2.58 -7.89
C THR A 10 -9.86 -2.09 -9.11
N PRO A 11 -10.98 -2.72 -9.45
CA PRO A 11 -11.97 -2.14 -10.37
C PRO A 11 -12.45 -0.78 -9.83
N VAL A 12 -12.74 0.14 -10.73
CA VAL A 12 -13.36 1.43 -10.38
C VAL A 12 -14.88 1.26 -10.40
N PRO A 13 -15.59 1.46 -9.27
CA PRO A 13 -17.04 1.40 -9.23
C PRO A 13 -17.69 2.43 -10.18
N ARG A 14 -18.86 2.11 -10.70
CA ARG A 14 -19.58 2.99 -11.63
C ARG A 14 -19.82 4.39 -11.07
N ALA A 15 -20.21 4.50 -9.78
CA ALA A 15 -20.43 5.78 -9.14
C ALA A 15 -19.14 6.65 -9.05
N VAL A 16 -17.96 6.02 -8.92
CA VAL A 16 -16.68 6.73 -8.98
C VAL A 16 -16.40 7.24 -10.39
N ALA A 17 -16.63 6.40 -11.41
CA ALA A 17 -16.46 6.79 -12.80
C ALA A 17 -17.42 7.92 -13.20
N ASP A 18 -18.67 7.89 -12.75
CA ASP A 18 -19.67 8.93 -13.02
C ASP A 18 -19.29 10.26 -12.36
N ALA A 19 -18.78 10.24 -11.12
CA ALA A 19 -18.27 11.44 -10.44
C ALA A 19 -17.10 12.06 -11.22
N MET A 20 -16.18 11.23 -11.71
CA MET A 20 -15.07 11.70 -12.56
C MET A 20 -15.56 12.27 -13.88
N TYR A 21 -16.52 11.61 -14.52
CA TYR A 21 -17.11 12.06 -15.79
C TYR A 21 -17.72 13.45 -15.70
N GLN A 22 -18.49 13.73 -14.64
CA GLN A 22 -19.07 15.05 -14.38
C GLN A 22 -17.98 16.14 -14.25
N VAL A 23 -16.88 15.85 -13.56
CA VAL A 23 -15.77 16.80 -13.42
C VAL A 23 -15.05 17.02 -14.77
N LEU A 24 -14.90 15.98 -15.59
CA LEU A 24 -14.23 16.09 -16.88
C LEU A 24 -15.04 16.88 -17.90
N THR A 25 -16.38 16.81 -17.85
CA THR A 25 -17.26 17.32 -18.92
C THR A 25 -18.05 18.56 -18.51
N GLU A 26 -18.42 18.70 -17.25
CA GLU A 26 -19.33 19.76 -16.79
C GLU A 26 -18.64 20.71 -15.79
N GLN A 27 -17.79 20.19 -14.89
CA GLN A 27 -17.15 20.94 -13.82
C GLN A 27 -15.64 21.09 -14.07
N PHE A 28 -15.23 21.38 -15.27
CA PHE A 28 -13.83 21.37 -15.74
C PHE A 28 -13.02 22.63 -15.36
N GLY A 29 -13.49 23.45 -14.42
CA GLY A 29 -12.82 24.71 -14.03
C GLY A 29 -11.40 24.45 -13.49
N ASN A 30 -10.47 25.35 -13.85
CA ASN A 30 -9.14 25.35 -13.24
C ASN A 30 -9.22 25.98 -11.85
N PRO A 31 -8.82 25.28 -10.76
CA PRO A 31 -8.88 25.80 -9.40
C PRO A 31 -8.08 27.10 -9.17
N SER A 32 -7.12 27.41 -10.06
CA SER A 32 -6.32 28.63 -9.99
C SER A 32 -7.00 29.85 -10.61
N SER A 33 -8.13 29.67 -11.32
CA SER A 33 -8.84 30.75 -12.00
C SER A 33 -9.72 31.55 -11.04
N GLN A 34 -9.83 32.88 -11.29
CA GLN A 34 -10.57 33.79 -10.42
C GLN A 34 -12.06 33.93 -10.78
N TYR A 35 -12.50 33.45 -11.93
CA TYR A 35 -13.91 33.43 -12.33
C TYR A 35 -14.69 32.32 -11.58
N PRO A 36 -16.04 32.40 -11.51
CA PRO A 36 -16.86 31.52 -10.65
C PRO A 36 -16.54 30.03 -10.78
N MET A 37 -16.45 29.53 -12.01
CA MET A 37 -16.13 28.10 -12.24
C MET A 37 -14.82 27.64 -11.60
N GLY A 38 -13.79 28.49 -11.61
CA GLY A 38 -12.50 28.18 -10.96
C GLY A 38 -12.61 28.21 -9.43
N VAL A 39 -13.32 29.19 -8.90
CA VAL A 39 -13.59 29.33 -7.45
C VAL A 39 -14.39 28.13 -6.93
N GLU A 40 -15.42 27.72 -7.66
CA GLU A 40 -16.23 26.53 -7.33
C GLU A 40 -15.38 25.25 -7.34
N MET A 41 -14.54 25.10 -8.36
CA MET A 41 -13.65 23.92 -8.45
C MET A 41 -12.62 23.89 -7.33
N LYS A 42 -12.04 25.05 -6.96
CA LYS A 42 -11.15 25.14 -5.79
C LYS A 42 -11.86 24.70 -4.51
N ALA A 43 -13.08 25.18 -4.30
CA ALA A 43 -13.88 24.76 -3.16
C ALA A 43 -14.23 23.27 -3.20
N ALA A 44 -14.46 22.69 -4.40
CA ALA A 44 -14.71 21.27 -4.58
C ALA A 44 -13.46 20.43 -4.22
N VAL A 45 -12.28 20.81 -4.67
CA VAL A 45 -11.01 20.14 -4.35
C VAL A 45 -10.80 20.12 -2.82
N GLU A 46 -11.07 21.22 -2.12
CA GLU A 46 -10.91 21.26 -0.66
C GLU A 46 -11.98 20.40 0.05
N ARG A 47 -13.22 20.32 -0.45
CA ARG A 47 -14.22 19.37 0.08
C ARG A 47 -13.78 17.91 -0.09
N TRP A 48 -13.28 17.54 -1.26
CA TRP A 48 -12.77 16.18 -1.53
C TRP A 48 -11.54 15.84 -0.69
N ARG A 49 -10.65 16.82 -0.46
CA ARG A 49 -9.52 16.69 0.46
C ARG A 49 -10.01 16.41 1.88
N ALA A 50 -11.03 17.12 2.35
CA ALA A 50 -11.60 16.93 3.68
C ALA A 50 -12.22 15.53 3.86
N VAL A 51 -12.87 14.97 2.82
CA VAL A 51 -13.40 13.59 2.86
C VAL A 51 -12.27 12.60 3.08
N ILE A 52 -11.18 12.69 2.30
CA ILE A 52 -10.06 11.75 2.40
C ILE A 52 -9.33 11.92 3.73
N ALA A 53 -9.09 13.16 4.15
CA ALA A 53 -8.43 13.46 5.42
C ALA A 53 -9.27 12.98 6.63
N GLY A 54 -10.59 13.17 6.58
CA GLY A 54 -11.50 12.65 7.61
C GLY A 54 -11.47 11.12 7.74
N ALA A 55 -11.41 10.42 6.62
CA ALA A 55 -11.26 8.95 6.60
C ALA A 55 -9.90 8.48 7.11
N LEU A 56 -8.87 9.32 7.00
CA LEU A 56 -7.52 9.05 7.51
C LEU A 56 -7.34 9.44 8.98
N GLY A 57 -8.29 10.17 9.58
CA GLY A 57 -8.17 10.68 10.95
C GLY A 57 -7.24 11.89 11.06
N CYS A 58 -7.11 12.72 10.02
CA CYS A 58 -6.21 13.87 10.02
C CYS A 58 -6.91 15.15 9.52
N LYS A 59 -6.23 16.29 9.68
CA LYS A 59 -6.70 17.58 9.16
C LYS A 59 -6.50 17.66 7.65
N ALA A 60 -7.43 18.33 6.96
CA ALA A 60 -7.33 18.55 5.51
C ALA A 60 -6.04 19.31 5.11
N GLU A 61 -5.57 20.23 5.98
CA GLU A 61 -4.33 20.97 5.76
C GLU A 61 -3.08 20.09 5.77
N SER A 62 -3.16 18.92 6.38
CA SER A 62 -2.05 17.95 6.45
C SER A 62 -2.00 16.99 5.27
N LEU A 63 -2.99 17.01 4.37
CA LEU A 63 -3.07 16.11 3.21
C LEU A 63 -2.71 16.84 1.91
N TYR A 64 -1.85 16.24 1.11
CA TYR A 64 -1.37 16.77 -0.18
C TYR A 64 -1.58 15.76 -1.28
N PHE A 65 -2.13 16.17 -2.42
CA PHE A 65 -2.33 15.29 -3.55
C PHE A 65 -1.03 15.04 -4.33
N THR A 66 -0.86 13.81 -4.77
CA THR A 66 0.25 13.32 -5.58
C THR A 66 -0.30 12.52 -6.76
N SER A 67 0.54 12.12 -7.70
CA SER A 67 0.09 11.30 -8.83
C SER A 67 -0.07 9.80 -8.49
N CYS A 68 0.55 9.32 -7.43
CA CYS A 68 0.49 7.90 -7.02
C CYS A 68 1.23 7.69 -5.69
N GLY A 69 1.12 6.47 -5.12
CA GLY A 69 1.89 6.09 -3.93
C GLY A 69 3.40 6.24 -4.12
N THR A 70 3.94 5.88 -5.28
CA THR A 70 5.37 6.02 -5.56
C THR A 70 5.86 7.48 -5.46
N GLU A 71 5.07 8.44 -5.96
CA GLU A 71 5.39 9.86 -5.81
C GLU A 71 5.34 10.27 -4.32
N SER A 72 4.32 9.80 -3.58
CA SER A 72 4.20 10.07 -2.15
C SER A 72 5.38 9.53 -1.34
N ASP A 73 5.79 8.27 -1.58
CA ASP A 73 6.93 7.64 -0.89
C ASP A 73 8.24 8.38 -1.17
N ASN A 74 8.51 8.68 -2.44
CA ASN A 74 9.70 9.43 -2.83
C ASN A 74 9.74 10.81 -2.20
N TRP A 75 8.59 11.52 -2.18
CA TRP A 75 8.51 12.83 -1.53
C TRP A 75 8.72 12.75 -0.03
N ALA A 76 8.07 11.80 0.64
CA ALA A 76 8.23 11.60 2.08
C ALA A 76 9.70 11.36 2.47
N ILE A 77 10.38 10.44 1.76
CA ILE A 77 11.79 10.13 2.01
C ILE A 77 12.66 11.38 1.81
N GLN A 78 12.51 12.08 0.68
CA GLN A 78 13.31 13.28 0.39
C GLN A 78 13.04 14.42 1.38
N ALA A 79 11.77 14.65 1.76
CA ALA A 79 11.39 15.69 2.71
C ALA A 79 11.95 15.40 4.11
N ALA A 80 11.88 14.15 4.58
CA ALA A 80 12.45 13.73 5.85
C ALA A 80 13.97 13.98 5.91
N LEU A 81 14.67 13.53 4.89
CA LEU A 81 16.12 13.68 4.82
C LEU A 81 16.54 15.14 4.69
N TRP A 82 15.77 15.94 3.97
CA TRP A 82 16.01 17.38 3.90
C TRP A 82 15.85 18.05 5.27
N GLN A 83 14.79 17.73 6.01
CA GLN A 83 14.60 18.29 7.34
C GLN A 83 15.71 17.85 8.30
N ASN A 84 16.10 16.58 8.26
CA ASN A 84 17.10 15.99 9.15
C ASN A 84 18.53 15.99 8.59
N ARG A 85 18.81 16.74 7.52
CA ARG A 85 20.14 16.78 6.84
C ARG A 85 21.32 17.11 7.76
N HIS A 86 21.06 17.76 8.89
CA HIS A 86 22.08 18.11 9.90
C HIS A 86 22.08 17.15 11.10
N LYS A 87 21.18 16.16 11.14
CA LYS A 87 21.06 15.19 12.24
C LYS A 87 21.81 13.90 11.95
N GLY A 88 21.78 13.43 10.72
CA GLY A 88 22.47 12.23 10.32
C GLY A 88 22.10 11.76 8.91
N LYS A 89 22.73 10.65 8.53
CA LYS A 89 22.53 10.01 7.22
C LYS A 89 22.08 8.55 7.33
N HIS A 90 21.63 8.12 8.50
CA HIS A 90 21.15 6.76 8.68
C HIS A 90 19.65 6.68 8.43
N ILE A 91 19.24 5.65 7.69
CA ILE A 91 17.85 5.33 7.34
C ILE A 91 17.57 3.90 7.77
N ILE A 92 16.49 3.69 8.49
CA ILE A 92 15.95 2.35 8.79
C ILE A 92 14.75 2.11 7.87
N THR A 93 14.74 0.98 7.19
CA THR A 93 13.61 0.49 6.40
C THR A 93 13.51 -1.02 6.50
N THR A 94 12.55 -1.66 5.81
CA THR A 94 12.44 -3.12 5.83
C THR A 94 12.91 -3.73 4.50
N ALA A 95 13.36 -4.97 4.52
CA ALA A 95 13.77 -5.69 3.32
C ALA A 95 12.59 -6.09 2.42
N VAL A 96 11.37 -5.85 2.86
CA VAL A 96 10.12 -6.26 2.21
C VAL A 96 9.23 -5.10 1.82
N GLU A 97 9.78 -3.87 1.81
CA GLU A 97 9.09 -2.68 1.32
C GLU A 97 8.77 -2.78 -0.17
N HIS A 98 7.80 -1.98 -0.60
CA HIS A 98 7.55 -1.77 -2.03
C HIS A 98 8.78 -1.12 -2.70
N SER A 99 8.96 -1.37 -4.01
CA SER A 99 10.08 -0.80 -4.79
C SER A 99 10.11 0.74 -4.73
N ALA A 100 8.96 1.38 -4.52
CA ALA A 100 8.85 2.83 -4.34
C ALA A 100 9.61 3.38 -3.11
N VAL A 101 9.92 2.51 -2.13
CA VAL A 101 10.75 2.81 -0.96
C VAL A 101 12.17 2.23 -1.13
N LEU A 102 12.29 0.98 -1.60
CA LEU A 102 13.60 0.32 -1.70
C LEU A 102 14.52 0.98 -2.74
N GLU A 103 13.99 1.34 -3.91
CA GLU A 103 14.83 1.95 -4.96
C GLU A 103 15.36 3.33 -4.57
N PRO A 104 14.54 4.26 -4.01
CA PRO A 104 15.08 5.49 -3.43
C PRO A 104 16.14 5.26 -2.35
N CYS A 105 15.95 4.26 -1.46
CA CYS A 105 16.95 3.92 -0.45
C CYS A 105 18.26 3.41 -1.07
N ARG A 106 18.20 2.57 -2.12
CA ARG A 106 19.39 2.12 -2.86
C ARG A 106 20.12 3.27 -3.54
N TRP A 107 19.37 4.19 -4.14
CA TRP A 107 19.93 5.39 -4.75
C TRP A 107 20.61 6.30 -3.71
N LEU A 108 19.98 6.48 -2.54
CA LEU A 108 20.53 7.25 -1.42
C LEU A 108 21.80 6.62 -0.84
N ALA A 109 21.88 5.29 -0.80
CA ALA A 109 23.10 4.59 -0.39
C ALA A 109 24.32 4.97 -1.27
N GLN A 110 24.10 5.13 -2.58
CA GLN A 110 25.14 5.62 -3.50
C GLN A 110 25.54 7.08 -3.25
N GLN A 111 24.71 7.83 -2.50
CA GLN A 111 24.97 9.22 -2.10
C GLN A 111 25.55 9.35 -0.68
N GLY A 112 25.97 8.23 -0.10
CA GLY A 112 26.60 8.17 1.21
C GLY A 112 25.64 8.17 2.39
N TYR A 113 24.36 7.74 2.18
CA TYR A 113 23.47 7.39 3.27
C TYR A 113 23.70 5.94 3.69
N GLU A 114 23.58 5.65 4.98
CA GLU A 114 23.62 4.30 5.52
C GLU A 114 22.19 3.74 5.64
N ILE A 115 21.95 2.60 5.04
CA ILE A 115 20.61 1.99 5.01
C ILE A 115 20.62 0.70 5.84
N THR A 116 19.86 0.66 6.92
CA THR A 116 19.56 -0.56 7.66
C THR A 116 18.23 -1.14 7.17
N CYS A 117 18.31 -2.27 6.46
CA CYS A 117 17.12 -3.01 6.00
C CYS A 117 16.80 -4.11 7.01
N LEU A 118 15.71 -3.95 7.78
CA LEU A 118 15.23 -4.94 8.73
C LEU A 118 14.69 -6.16 7.97
N LYS A 119 15.16 -7.35 8.33
CA LYS A 119 14.67 -8.59 7.73
C LYS A 119 13.46 -9.10 8.53
N PRO A 120 12.40 -9.54 7.85
CA PRO A 120 11.26 -10.14 8.54
C PRO A 120 11.65 -11.46 9.20
N GLY A 121 10.91 -11.83 10.24
CA GLY A 121 10.90 -13.19 10.76
C GLY A 121 10.35 -14.20 9.74
N ARG A 122 10.42 -15.48 10.07
CA ARG A 122 9.83 -16.54 9.21
C ARG A 122 8.31 -16.40 9.06
N ASP A 123 7.67 -15.77 10.02
CA ASP A 123 6.25 -15.40 10.01
C ASP A 123 5.93 -14.18 9.14
N GLY A 124 6.95 -13.57 8.53
CA GLY A 124 6.82 -12.40 7.66
C GLY A 124 6.72 -11.06 8.42
N ASN A 125 6.77 -11.06 9.75
CA ASN A 125 6.61 -9.83 10.54
C ASN A 125 7.95 -9.13 10.78
N ILE A 126 7.84 -7.81 10.95
CA ILE A 126 8.87 -6.95 11.54
C ILE A 126 8.44 -6.64 12.97
N THR A 127 9.37 -6.55 13.90
CA THR A 127 9.06 -6.23 15.29
C THR A 127 9.61 -4.87 15.70
N VAL A 128 8.99 -4.27 16.73
CA VAL A 128 9.45 -2.98 17.26
C VAL A 128 10.84 -3.08 17.90
N GLU A 129 11.19 -4.26 18.43
CA GLU A 129 12.51 -4.53 19.01
C GLU A 129 13.61 -4.51 17.94
N GLN A 130 13.31 -4.97 16.70
CA GLN A 130 14.25 -4.84 15.59
C GLN A 130 14.50 -3.37 15.24
N VAL A 131 13.45 -2.54 15.25
CA VAL A 131 13.59 -1.09 15.05
C VAL A 131 14.41 -0.48 16.18
N ALA A 132 14.11 -0.83 17.44
CA ALA A 132 14.83 -0.34 18.62
C ALA A 132 16.33 -0.67 18.58
N ALA A 133 16.66 -1.90 18.16
CA ALA A 133 18.05 -2.36 18.04
C ALA A 133 18.81 -1.67 16.89
N ALA A 134 18.11 -1.24 15.83
CA ALA A 134 18.70 -0.55 14.68
C ALA A 134 18.78 0.97 14.88
N LEU A 135 18.04 1.53 15.84
CA LEU A 135 17.94 2.97 16.06
C LEU A 135 19.27 3.55 16.58
N ARG A 136 19.74 4.62 15.94
CA ARG A 136 20.98 5.32 16.26
C ARG A 136 20.69 6.80 16.49
N GLU A 137 21.62 7.51 17.11
CA GLU A 137 21.53 8.97 17.32
C GLU A 137 21.48 9.75 15.99
N ASP A 138 22.15 9.23 14.94
CA ASP A 138 22.19 9.80 13.60
C ASP A 138 21.10 9.23 12.66
N THR A 139 20.11 8.49 13.17
CA THR A 139 18.98 8.04 12.38
C THR A 139 18.10 9.23 11.98
N ALA A 140 18.01 9.48 10.69
CA ALA A 140 17.25 10.59 10.13
C ALA A 140 15.81 10.20 9.76
N LEU A 141 15.60 8.94 9.38
CA LEU A 141 14.32 8.41 8.89
C LEU A 141 14.15 6.96 9.28
N VAL A 142 12.94 6.61 9.72
CA VAL A 142 12.40 5.25 9.70
C VAL A 142 11.29 5.21 8.67
N SER A 143 11.38 4.34 7.67
CA SER A 143 10.37 4.16 6.62
C SER A 143 9.89 2.71 6.64
N MET A 144 8.59 2.51 6.90
CA MET A 144 7.99 1.20 7.09
C MET A 144 6.58 1.17 6.50
N MET A 145 6.28 0.16 5.68
CA MET A 145 4.90 -0.03 5.20
C MET A 145 3.98 -0.46 6.34
N LEU A 146 2.69 -0.12 6.22
CA LEU A 146 1.68 -0.56 7.20
C LEU A 146 1.27 -2.02 6.96
N VAL A 147 1.04 -2.37 5.70
CA VAL A 147 0.64 -3.71 5.29
C VAL A 147 1.51 -4.17 4.15
N ASN A 148 2.15 -5.33 4.30
CA ASN A 148 2.92 -5.91 3.20
C ASN A 148 2.00 -6.40 2.08
N ASN A 149 2.25 -5.90 0.88
CA ASN A 149 1.41 -6.13 -0.31
C ASN A 149 1.45 -7.56 -0.86
N GLU A 150 2.38 -8.40 -0.41
CA GLU A 150 2.50 -9.80 -0.83
C GLU A 150 2.01 -10.77 0.24
N THR A 151 2.43 -10.59 1.49
CA THR A 151 2.11 -11.49 2.62
C THR A 151 0.86 -11.11 3.39
N GLY A 152 0.44 -9.84 3.34
CA GLY A 152 -0.63 -9.32 4.17
C GLY A 152 -0.26 -9.14 5.64
N CYS A 153 1.03 -9.21 5.99
CA CYS A 153 1.50 -8.90 7.35
C CYS A 153 1.29 -7.42 7.65
N VAL A 154 0.77 -7.11 8.84
CA VAL A 154 0.62 -5.74 9.36
C VAL A 154 1.83 -5.42 10.23
N PHE A 155 2.52 -4.33 9.93
CA PHE A 155 3.75 -3.95 10.63
C PHE A 155 3.49 -2.96 11.77
N PRO A 156 4.35 -2.92 12.79
CA PRO A 156 4.13 -2.20 14.05
C PRO A 156 4.45 -0.70 13.90
N VAL A 157 3.74 0.00 13.01
CA VAL A 157 3.93 1.44 12.74
C VAL A 157 3.57 2.28 13.96
N ARG A 158 2.45 1.97 14.64
CA ARG A 158 2.00 2.64 15.86
C ARG A 158 3.02 2.49 16.99
N GLU A 159 3.50 1.27 17.21
CA GLU A 159 4.49 0.95 18.23
C GLU A 159 5.84 1.60 17.92
N THR A 160 6.21 1.65 16.65
CA THR A 160 7.41 2.36 16.17
C THR A 160 7.31 3.86 16.44
N ALA A 161 6.17 4.48 16.19
CA ALA A 161 5.95 5.90 16.52
C ALA A 161 6.07 6.15 18.04
N ALA A 162 5.52 5.25 18.87
CA ALA A 162 5.65 5.32 20.31
C ALA A 162 7.10 5.17 20.77
N LEU A 163 7.85 4.20 20.24
CA LEU A 163 9.28 4.00 20.49
C LEU A 163 10.10 5.26 20.17
N LEU A 164 9.90 5.88 19.01
CA LEU A 164 10.64 7.07 18.63
C LEU A 164 10.38 8.24 19.57
N ARG A 165 9.15 8.39 20.07
CA ARG A 165 8.81 9.38 21.12
C ARG A 165 9.47 9.07 22.46
N GLU A 166 9.39 7.84 22.94
CA GLU A 166 10.01 7.40 24.19
C GLU A 166 11.51 7.64 24.19
N LYS A 167 12.17 7.31 23.09
CA LYS A 167 13.61 7.52 22.91
C LYS A 167 14.01 8.96 22.62
N ASN A 168 13.04 9.90 22.50
CA ASN A 168 13.29 11.27 22.03
C ASN A 168 14.11 11.31 20.73
N SER A 169 13.89 10.34 19.85
CA SER A 169 14.64 10.22 18.60
C SER A 169 14.32 11.36 17.64
N PRO A 170 15.33 11.96 16.98
CA PRO A 170 15.12 12.95 15.93
C PRO A 170 14.59 12.32 14.64
N ALA A 171 14.65 11.01 14.49
CA ALA A 171 14.20 10.29 13.31
C ALA A 171 12.73 10.59 13.01
N LEU A 172 12.42 10.91 11.77
CA LEU A 172 11.06 11.02 11.29
C LEU A 172 10.54 9.64 10.89
N LEU A 173 9.23 9.42 11.05
CA LEU A 173 8.57 8.19 10.67
C LEU A 173 7.72 8.40 9.42
N HIS A 174 8.06 7.69 8.35
CA HIS A 174 7.25 7.54 7.15
C HIS A 174 6.58 6.17 7.14
N CYS A 175 5.30 6.15 6.77
CA CYS A 175 4.51 4.94 6.59
C CYS A 175 3.97 4.85 5.16
N ASP A 176 4.34 3.82 4.40
CA ASP A 176 3.61 3.44 3.20
C ASP A 176 2.31 2.72 3.62
N ALA A 177 1.19 3.44 3.60
CA ALA A 177 -0.13 2.92 3.93
C ALA A 177 -0.97 2.57 2.68
N VAL A 178 -0.36 2.45 1.51
CA VAL A 178 -1.05 2.16 0.24
C VAL A 178 -1.89 0.88 0.31
N GLN A 179 -1.42 -0.14 1.02
CA GLN A 179 -2.20 -1.37 1.26
C GLN A 179 -3.01 -1.33 2.56
N GLY A 180 -2.69 -0.40 3.49
CA GLY A 180 -3.33 -0.34 4.80
C GLY A 180 -4.55 0.57 4.86
N PHE A 181 -4.52 1.72 4.18
CA PHE A 181 -5.58 2.73 4.24
C PHE A 181 -6.96 2.13 3.92
N MET A 182 -7.91 2.33 4.85
CA MET A 182 -9.27 1.79 4.82
C MET A 182 -9.38 0.26 4.72
N LYS A 183 -8.38 -0.46 5.22
CA LYS A 183 -8.37 -1.93 5.27
C LYS A 183 -7.88 -2.48 6.61
N VAL A 184 -7.10 -1.69 7.33
CA VAL A 184 -6.68 -1.92 8.72
C VAL A 184 -6.74 -0.59 9.47
N ASP A 185 -6.59 -0.64 10.80
CA ASP A 185 -6.49 0.57 11.62
C ASP A 185 -5.37 1.48 11.09
N CYS A 186 -5.69 2.77 10.93
CA CYS A 186 -4.81 3.74 10.28
C CYS A 186 -5.14 5.16 10.78
N ASP A 187 -4.37 5.63 11.76
CA ASP A 187 -4.53 6.94 12.40
C ASP A 187 -3.15 7.63 12.54
N PRO A 188 -2.64 8.27 11.49
CA PRO A 188 -1.31 8.87 11.53
C PRO A 188 -1.17 9.98 12.56
N GLU A 189 -2.22 10.79 12.78
CA GLU A 189 -2.19 11.88 13.75
C GLU A 189 -2.21 11.35 15.18
N GLY A 190 -3.12 10.43 15.52
CA GLY A 190 -3.20 9.81 16.84
C GLY A 190 -1.97 8.93 17.17
N TRP A 191 -1.39 8.27 16.19
CA TRP A 191 -0.15 7.50 16.39
C TRP A 191 1.09 8.38 16.47
N GLY A 192 1.06 9.58 15.87
CA GLY A 192 2.21 10.48 15.75
C GLY A 192 3.19 10.06 14.65
N VAL A 193 2.67 9.54 13.54
CA VAL A 193 3.41 9.33 12.30
C VAL A 193 3.67 10.68 11.64
N ASP A 194 4.84 10.88 11.06
CA ASP A 194 5.19 12.15 10.45
C ASP A 194 4.72 12.29 9.01
N MET A 195 4.74 11.20 8.26
CA MET A 195 4.30 11.16 6.87
C MET A 195 3.65 9.82 6.56
N MET A 196 2.57 9.84 5.76
CA MET A 196 1.88 8.62 5.36
C MET A 196 1.43 8.69 3.90
N SER A 197 1.84 7.69 3.12
CA SER A 197 1.56 7.61 1.68
C SER A 197 0.29 6.83 1.40
N LEU A 198 -0.55 7.35 0.49
CA LEU A 198 -1.82 6.76 0.06
C LEU A 198 -1.90 6.65 -1.46
N SER A 199 -2.72 5.71 -1.95
CA SER A 199 -3.01 5.56 -3.38
C SER A 199 -4.45 5.13 -3.62
N ALA A 200 -5.17 5.85 -4.47
CA ALA A 200 -6.60 5.65 -4.69
C ALA A 200 -6.94 4.29 -5.32
N HIS A 201 -6.12 3.80 -6.25
CA HIS A 201 -6.42 2.60 -7.02
C HIS A 201 -6.38 1.29 -6.21
N LYS A 202 -6.04 1.34 -4.93
CA LYS A 202 -6.08 0.18 -4.03
C LYS A 202 -7.39 0.07 -3.24
N LEU A 203 -8.31 1.04 -3.41
CA LEU A 203 -9.58 1.08 -2.68
C LEU A 203 -10.82 1.39 -3.57
N GLY A 204 -10.72 1.18 -4.87
CA GLY A 204 -11.79 1.46 -5.83
C GLY A 204 -11.67 2.83 -6.50
N GLY A 205 -10.64 3.60 -6.20
CA GLY A 205 -10.37 4.88 -6.84
C GLY A 205 -9.62 4.76 -8.18
N PRO A 206 -9.48 5.87 -8.90
CA PRO A 206 -8.77 5.88 -10.18
C PRO A 206 -7.26 5.70 -10.01
N LYS A 207 -6.60 5.23 -11.05
CA LYS A 207 -5.15 5.32 -11.21
C LYS A 207 -4.75 6.77 -11.47
N GLY A 208 -3.49 7.11 -11.20
CA GLY A 208 -2.97 8.46 -11.48
C GLY A 208 -3.24 9.48 -10.38
N ILE A 209 -3.68 9.04 -9.20
CA ILE A 209 -3.85 9.88 -8.00
C ILE A 209 -3.45 9.13 -6.74
N GLY A 210 -2.73 9.80 -5.86
CA GLY A 210 -2.38 9.43 -4.51
C GLY A 210 -2.46 10.62 -3.59
N ALA A 211 -2.05 10.44 -2.35
CA ALA A 211 -1.92 11.54 -1.40
C ALA A 211 -0.78 11.25 -0.41
N LEU A 212 -0.19 12.31 0.12
CA LEU A 212 0.76 12.29 1.21
C LEU A 212 0.20 13.08 2.40
N TYR A 213 0.05 12.41 3.54
CA TYR A 213 -0.12 13.07 4.82
C TYR A 213 1.23 13.57 5.31
N ILE A 214 1.25 14.80 5.80
CA ILE A 214 2.42 15.44 6.42
C ILE A 214 2.03 15.94 7.81
N GLY A 215 2.58 15.32 8.84
CA GLY A 215 2.27 15.62 10.24
C GLY A 215 3.06 16.77 10.84
N GLY A 216 2.69 17.16 12.07
CA GLY A 216 3.17 18.37 12.73
C GLY A 216 4.67 18.44 13.07
N ARG A 217 5.40 17.29 13.12
CA ARG A 217 6.86 17.31 13.29
C ARG A 217 7.61 17.73 12.01
N MET A 218 6.96 17.62 10.84
CA MET A 218 7.45 18.17 9.58
C MET A 218 7.17 19.65 9.51
N ARG A 219 8.12 20.48 9.91
CA ARG A 219 7.94 21.94 10.03
C ARG A 219 8.07 22.70 8.72
N ASN A 220 9.03 22.29 7.86
CA ASN A 220 9.33 22.94 6.59
C ASN A 220 9.62 21.86 5.54
N PRO A 221 8.61 21.14 5.05
CA PRO A 221 8.80 20.13 4.02
C PRO A 221 9.34 20.79 2.74
N ARG A 222 10.39 20.20 2.19
CA ARG A 222 10.91 20.65 0.89
C ARG A 222 9.84 20.38 -0.18
N PRO A 223 9.55 21.37 -1.04
CA PRO A 223 8.68 21.12 -2.18
C PRO A 223 9.20 19.96 -3.04
N LEU A 224 8.28 19.03 -3.40
CA LEU A 224 8.61 17.99 -4.36
C LEU A 224 8.80 18.57 -5.76
N LEU A 225 7.83 19.39 -6.18
CA LEU A 225 7.82 20.06 -7.48
C LEU A 225 7.57 21.56 -7.27
N PRO A 226 8.61 22.40 -7.28
CA PRO A 226 8.43 23.86 -7.23
C PRO A 226 7.78 24.37 -8.51
N GLY A 227 6.88 25.37 -8.39
CA GLY A 227 6.16 25.92 -9.55
C GLY A 227 5.04 26.88 -9.17
N GLY A 228 3.84 26.69 -9.73
CA GLY A 228 2.70 27.62 -9.70
C GLY A 228 1.91 27.73 -8.38
N GLY A 229 2.39 27.15 -7.28
CA GLY A 229 1.77 27.34 -5.96
C GLY A 229 0.66 26.32 -5.60
N GLN A 230 0.31 25.39 -6.47
CA GLN A 230 -0.63 24.32 -6.17
C GLN A 230 -0.13 23.49 -4.99
N GLU A 231 -1.07 22.80 -4.32
CA GLU A 231 -0.77 22.04 -3.09
C GLU A 231 0.07 22.89 -2.10
N ARG A 232 -0.34 24.14 -1.91
CA ARG A 232 0.31 25.12 -1.01
C ARG A 232 1.79 25.38 -1.32
N GLY A 233 2.16 25.27 -2.62
CA GLY A 233 3.53 25.46 -3.11
C GLY A 233 4.45 24.27 -2.92
N LEU A 234 3.96 23.16 -2.38
CA LEU A 234 4.76 21.98 -2.09
C LEU A 234 4.77 20.95 -3.24
N ARG A 235 3.68 20.90 -4.01
CA ARG A 235 3.60 20.05 -5.20
C ARG A 235 2.83 20.79 -6.30
N SER A 236 3.54 21.53 -7.10
CA SER A 236 2.95 22.34 -8.17
C SER A 236 2.55 21.51 -9.39
N GLY A 237 1.72 22.09 -10.23
CA GLY A 237 1.09 21.48 -11.40
C GLY A 237 -0.43 21.54 -11.26
N THR A 238 -1.14 21.78 -12.37
CA THR A 238 -2.60 21.84 -12.37
C THR A 238 -3.17 20.58 -11.72
N GLU A 239 -4.09 20.77 -10.79
CA GLU A 239 -4.69 19.71 -10.00
C GLU A 239 -5.49 18.75 -10.91
N ALA A 240 -5.31 17.45 -10.70
CA ALA A 240 -6.04 16.40 -11.41
C ALA A 240 -7.48 16.27 -10.85
N THR A 241 -8.32 17.28 -11.06
CA THR A 241 -9.60 17.47 -10.37
C THR A 241 -10.54 16.27 -10.49
N ALA A 242 -10.63 15.64 -11.65
CA ALA A 242 -11.46 14.46 -11.87
C ALA A 242 -10.93 13.26 -11.08
N GLN A 243 -9.62 13.06 -11.01
CA GLN A 243 -9.00 11.99 -10.24
C GLN A 243 -9.18 12.22 -8.73
N ILE A 244 -9.07 13.48 -8.27
CA ILE A 244 -9.31 13.85 -6.87
C ILE A 244 -10.77 13.56 -6.49
N ALA A 245 -11.73 13.94 -7.34
CA ALA A 245 -13.15 13.62 -7.15
C ALA A 245 -13.38 12.11 -7.07
N GLY A 246 -12.77 11.36 -7.98
CA GLY A 246 -12.84 9.90 -7.99
C GLY A 246 -12.22 9.26 -6.74
N PHE A 247 -11.11 9.80 -6.24
CA PHE A 247 -10.51 9.32 -4.98
C PHE A 247 -11.45 9.57 -3.80
N ALA A 248 -11.98 10.78 -3.66
CA ALA A 248 -12.92 11.12 -2.59
C ALA A 248 -14.17 10.24 -2.66
N LYS A 249 -14.76 10.05 -3.87
CA LYS A 249 -15.94 9.20 -4.04
C LYS A 249 -15.66 7.73 -3.69
N ALA A 250 -14.48 7.21 -4.02
CA ALA A 250 -14.07 5.86 -3.61
C ALA A 250 -13.96 5.73 -2.08
N VAL A 251 -13.44 6.77 -1.41
CA VAL A 251 -13.40 6.82 0.07
C VAL A 251 -14.80 6.85 0.66
N GLU A 252 -15.72 7.68 0.16
CA GLU A 252 -17.12 7.71 0.61
C GLU A 252 -17.77 6.33 0.52
N LEU A 253 -17.69 5.70 -0.66
CA LEU A 253 -18.24 4.35 -0.87
C LEU A 253 -17.60 3.31 0.05
N ARG A 254 -16.32 3.46 0.38
CA ARG A 254 -15.64 2.54 1.29
C ARG A 254 -16.06 2.74 2.74
N GLN A 255 -16.39 3.97 3.15
CA GLN A 255 -16.91 4.29 4.47
C GLN A 255 -18.34 3.75 4.71
N GLU A 256 -19.15 3.66 3.66
CA GLU A 256 -20.44 2.99 3.75
C GLU A 256 -20.25 1.55 4.22
N HIS A 257 -20.90 1.18 5.35
CA HIS A 257 -20.79 -0.17 5.93
C HIS A 257 -19.34 -0.67 6.13
N TYR A 258 -18.46 0.23 6.57
CA TYR A 258 -17.02 -0.03 6.64
C TYR A 258 -16.67 -1.30 7.44
N GLU A 259 -17.18 -1.42 8.66
CA GLU A 259 -16.92 -2.56 9.55
C GLU A 259 -17.47 -3.89 8.98
N GLU A 260 -18.65 -3.85 8.37
CA GLU A 260 -19.25 -5.01 7.73
C GLU A 260 -18.40 -5.50 6.55
N LYS A 261 -17.89 -4.58 5.73
CA LYS A 261 -16.99 -4.89 4.61
C LYS A 261 -15.67 -5.49 5.07
N LEU A 262 -15.10 -4.98 6.16
CA LEU A 262 -13.87 -5.55 6.74
C LEU A 262 -14.11 -6.94 7.31
N ALA A 263 -15.20 -7.12 8.07
CA ALA A 263 -15.59 -8.40 8.65
C ALA A 263 -15.85 -9.45 7.56
N HIS A 264 -16.53 -9.07 6.48
CA HIS A 264 -16.77 -9.93 5.32
C HIS A 264 -15.46 -10.38 4.67
N MET A 265 -14.54 -9.46 4.37
CA MET A 265 -13.24 -9.82 3.80
C MET A 265 -12.42 -10.73 4.72
N ALA A 266 -12.45 -10.49 6.04
CA ALA A 266 -11.76 -11.33 7.00
C ALA A 266 -12.35 -12.74 7.06
N ALA A 267 -13.68 -12.88 7.09
CA ALA A 267 -14.38 -14.16 7.06
C ALA A 267 -14.09 -14.93 5.76
N LEU A 268 -14.16 -14.24 4.62
CA LEU A 268 -13.90 -14.83 3.31
C LEU A 268 -12.44 -15.29 3.17
N LYS A 269 -11.50 -14.52 3.72
CA LYS A 269 -10.08 -14.91 3.77
C LYS A 269 -9.88 -16.20 4.57
N GLU A 270 -10.47 -16.30 5.77
CA GLU A 270 -10.37 -17.51 6.60
C GLU A 270 -11.05 -18.72 5.94
N TYR A 271 -12.19 -18.51 5.27
CA TYR A 271 -12.83 -19.53 4.46
C TYR A 271 -11.90 -20.03 3.34
N CYS A 272 -11.29 -19.11 2.59
CA CYS A 272 -10.31 -19.43 1.55
C CYS A 272 -9.10 -20.18 2.12
N ARG A 273 -8.54 -19.70 3.22
CA ARG A 273 -7.39 -20.32 3.90
C ARG A 273 -7.72 -21.76 4.32
N ALA A 274 -8.83 -21.97 4.98
CA ALA A 274 -9.25 -23.30 5.44
C ALA A 274 -9.38 -24.30 4.28
N LYS A 275 -10.07 -23.91 3.20
CA LYS A 275 -10.25 -24.77 2.01
C LYS A 275 -8.93 -25.10 1.31
N LEU A 276 -8.04 -24.12 1.19
CA LEU A 276 -6.74 -24.33 0.56
C LEU A 276 -5.85 -25.28 1.38
N LEU A 277 -5.86 -25.16 2.71
CA LEU A 277 -5.10 -26.05 3.58
C LEU A 277 -5.68 -27.48 3.57
N ASP A 278 -7.00 -27.62 3.58
CA ASP A 278 -7.68 -28.93 3.48
C ASP A 278 -7.40 -29.66 2.15
N MET A 279 -7.14 -28.91 1.08
CA MET A 279 -6.75 -29.46 -0.21
C MET A 279 -5.46 -30.28 -0.16
N GLY A 280 -4.56 -30.02 0.78
CA GLY A 280 -3.24 -30.62 0.91
C GLY A 280 -2.21 -30.07 -0.08
N GLY A 281 -0.92 -30.14 0.29
CA GLY A 281 0.19 -29.58 -0.51
C GLY A 281 0.27 -28.06 -0.53
N VAL A 282 -0.59 -27.38 0.24
CA VAL A 282 -0.58 -25.92 0.42
C VAL A 282 -0.09 -25.59 1.82
N VAL A 283 0.79 -24.60 1.91
CA VAL A 283 1.27 -24.05 3.19
C VAL A 283 1.06 -22.54 3.23
N PRO A 284 0.76 -21.96 4.40
CA PRO A 284 0.64 -20.51 4.55
C PRO A 284 2.01 -19.85 4.39
N VAL A 285 2.04 -18.62 3.90
CA VAL A 285 3.24 -17.79 3.75
C VAL A 285 3.05 -16.49 4.52
N GLY A 286 3.82 -16.33 5.59
CA GLY A 286 3.65 -15.20 6.51
C GLY A 286 2.44 -15.36 7.44
N SER A 287 2.33 -14.48 8.44
CA SER A 287 1.20 -14.45 9.39
C SER A 287 -0.07 -13.84 8.77
N GLY A 288 0.09 -12.94 7.81
CA GLY A 288 -0.97 -12.35 6.99
C GLY A 288 -2.18 -11.86 7.77
N THR A 289 -2.01 -10.91 8.72
CA THR A 289 -3.11 -10.44 9.59
C THR A 289 -4.08 -9.46 8.90
N ALA A 290 -3.69 -8.82 7.80
CA ALA A 290 -4.58 -7.95 7.04
C ALA A 290 -5.76 -8.74 6.44
N PRO A 291 -7.00 -8.21 6.49
CA PRO A 291 -8.20 -8.98 6.13
C PRO A 291 -8.33 -9.30 4.63
N HIS A 292 -7.62 -8.57 3.78
CA HIS A 292 -7.80 -8.61 2.32
C HIS A 292 -6.68 -9.32 1.55
N ILE A 293 -5.61 -9.79 2.20
CA ILE A 293 -4.49 -10.48 1.54
C ILE A 293 -4.24 -11.83 2.21
N LEU A 294 -4.18 -12.86 1.40
CA LEU A 294 -3.78 -14.22 1.77
C LEU A 294 -2.62 -14.65 0.87
N ALA A 295 -1.48 -14.97 1.46
CA ALA A 295 -0.36 -15.58 0.78
C ALA A 295 -0.26 -17.07 1.18
N VAL A 296 -0.17 -17.94 0.18
CA VAL A 296 0.02 -19.37 0.35
C VAL A 296 1.01 -19.89 -0.69
N SER A 297 1.61 -21.04 -0.42
CA SER A 297 2.41 -21.76 -1.43
C SER A 297 1.77 -23.11 -1.76
N LEU A 298 1.52 -23.36 -3.02
CA LEU A 298 1.32 -24.71 -3.54
C LEU A 298 2.70 -25.32 -3.77
N VAL A 299 3.18 -26.08 -2.77
CA VAL A 299 4.58 -26.49 -2.65
C VAL A 299 5.05 -27.32 -3.85
N GLY A 300 6.10 -26.86 -4.51
CA GLY A 300 6.69 -27.53 -5.65
C GLY A 300 6.06 -27.18 -7.00
N TYR A 301 5.03 -26.35 -7.06
CA TYR A 301 4.39 -25.93 -8.30
C TYR A 301 4.76 -24.48 -8.63
N PRO A 302 5.37 -24.18 -9.79
CA PRO A 302 5.77 -22.83 -10.12
C PRO A 302 4.57 -21.87 -10.20
N SER A 303 4.59 -20.82 -9.38
CA SER A 303 3.47 -19.86 -9.27
C SER A 303 3.15 -19.14 -10.58
N GLY A 304 4.14 -18.91 -11.45
CA GLY A 304 3.91 -18.34 -12.78
C GLY A 304 3.00 -19.20 -13.66
N ASN A 305 3.17 -20.54 -13.61
CA ASN A 305 2.31 -21.48 -14.33
C ASN A 305 0.90 -21.50 -13.76
N ILE A 306 0.79 -21.48 -12.42
CA ILE A 306 -0.53 -21.41 -11.72
C ILE A 306 -1.29 -20.17 -12.19
N VAL A 307 -0.68 -19.00 -12.10
CA VAL A 307 -1.32 -17.71 -12.47
C VAL A 307 -1.73 -17.69 -13.94
N THR A 308 -0.86 -18.19 -14.83
CA THR A 308 -1.16 -18.22 -16.27
C THR A 308 -2.35 -19.15 -16.58
N GLU A 309 -2.38 -20.33 -15.97
CA GLU A 309 -3.41 -21.32 -16.23
C GLU A 309 -4.78 -20.91 -15.63
N LEU A 310 -4.78 -20.41 -14.40
CA LEU A 310 -5.98 -19.88 -13.76
C LEU A 310 -6.50 -18.63 -14.50
N GLY A 311 -5.60 -17.76 -14.94
CA GLY A 311 -5.94 -16.60 -15.75
C GLY A 311 -6.63 -16.97 -17.07
N ALA A 312 -6.19 -18.04 -17.73
CA ALA A 312 -6.88 -18.57 -18.93
C ALA A 312 -8.29 -19.09 -18.64
N GLN A 313 -8.57 -19.49 -17.39
CA GLN A 313 -9.90 -19.88 -16.91
C GLN A 313 -10.72 -18.68 -16.39
N GLY A 314 -10.19 -17.45 -16.46
CA GLY A 314 -10.86 -16.24 -15.98
C GLY A 314 -10.75 -16.02 -14.48
N ILE A 315 -9.79 -16.66 -13.78
CA ILE A 315 -9.51 -16.48 -12.35
C ILE A 315 -8.19 -15.72 -12.21
N CYS A 316 -8.25 -14.48 -11.71
CA CYS A 316 -7.11 -13.57 -11.59
C CYS A 316 -6.55 -13.59 -10.17
N ILE A 317 -5.30 -14.04 -10.01
CA ILE A 317 -4.50 -13.99 -8.79
C ILE A 317 -3.08 -13.54 -9.14
N SER A 318 -2.25 -13.22 -8.14
CA SER A 318 -0.84 -12.88 -8.37
C SER A 318 0.11 -13.99 -7.95
N ALA A 319 1.27 -14.05 -8.62
CA ALA A 319 2.40 -14.83 -8.17
C ALA A 319 3.20 -14.05 -7.10
N GLY A 320 3.71 -14.75 -6.10
CA GLY A 320 4.72 -14.22 -5.16
C GLY A 320 6.13 -14.19 -5.77
N SER A 321 6.27 -14.51 -7.04
CA SER A 321 7.49 -14.32 -7.82
C SER A 321 7.29 -13.13 -8.74
N ALA A 322 8.25 -12.20 -8.76
CA ALA A 322 8.22 -11.09 -9.71
C ALA A 322 8.09 -11.66 -11.13
N CYS A 323 7.12 -11.16 -11.89
CA CYS A 323 6.82 -11.56 -13.28
C CYS A 323 7.96 -11.34 -14.28
N HIS A 324 9.17 -11.02 -13.84
CA HIS A 324 10.33 -10.79 -14.66
C HIS A 324 11.37 -11.88 -14.43
N GLN A 325 11.43 -12.83 -15.35
CA GLN A 325 12.54 -13.79 -15.51
C GLN A 325 12.64 -14.96 -14.49
N GLY A 326 11.54 -15.43 -13.89
CA GLY A 326 11.57 -16.65 -13.06
C GLY A 326 12.32 -16.53 -11.73
N LYS A 327 12.63 -15.31 -11.27
CA LYS A 327 13.20 -15.06 -9.94
C LYS A 327 12.09 -14.87 -8.92
N ALA A 328 12.27 -15.42 -7.71
CA ALA A 328 11.39 -15.13 -6.59
C ALA A 328 11.35 -13.60 -6.31
N SER A 329 10.21 -13.09 -5.80
CA SER A 329 10.15 -11.71 -5.35
C SER A 329 11.18 -11.46 -4.23
N HIS A 330 11.59 -10.21 -4.05
CA HIS A 330 12.47 -9.86 -2.93
C HIS A 330 11.81 -10.15 -1.57
N VAL A 331 10.48 -10.04 -1.46
CA VAL A 331 9.71 -10.40 -0.27
C VAL A 331 9.84 -11.89 0.04
N VAL A 332 9.52 -12.75 -0.93
CA VAL A 332 9.64 -14.21 -0.77
C VAL A 332 11.09 -14.61 -0.47
N SER A 333 12.06 -13.96 -1.11
CA SER A 333 13.48 -14.18 -0.84
C SER A 333 13.89 -13.79 0.58
N ALA A 334 13.33 -12.69 1.10
CA ALA A 334 13.61 -12.21 2.47
C ALA A 334 13.04 -13.12 3.56
N LEU A 335 11.97 -13.88 3.27
CA LEU A 335 11.37 -14.85 4.19
C LEU A 335 12.24 -16.10 4.42
N GLY A 336 13.25 -16.34 3.59
CA GLY A 336 14.14 -17.50 3.73
C GLY A 336 13.44 -18.84 3.57
N LEU A 337 12.40 -18.91 2.74
CA LEU A 337 11.68 -20.14 2.42
C LEU A 337 12.56 -21.12 1.64
N ASP A 338 12.32 -22.41 1.81
CA ASP A 338 12.97 -23.41 0.96
C ASP A 338 12.54 -23.24 -0.52
N LYS A 339 13.36 -23.78 -1.44
CA LYS A 339 13.18 -23.57 -2.88
C LYS A 339 11.81 -24.03 -3.39
N LYS A 340 11.28 -25.16 -2.87
CA LYS A 340 9.99 -25.71 -3.32
C LYS A 340 8.83 -24.85 -2.83
N THR A 341 8.88 -24.41 -1.58
CA THR A 341 7.91 -23.50 -1.01
C THR A 341 7.96 -22.13 -1.71
N ALA A 342 9.13 -21.55 -1.88
CA ALA A 342 9.30 -20.26 -2.55
C ALA A 342 8.77 -20.25 -4.00
N ALA A 343 8.95 -21.35 -4.74
CA ALA A 343 8.49 -21.44 -6.13
C ALA A 343 6.98 -21.39 -6.29
N GLY A 344 6.23 -21.91 -5.30
CA GLY A 344 4.78 -22.05 -5.34
C GLY A 344 4.00 -20.92 -4.71
N VAL A 345 4.65 -19.82 -4.28
CA VAL A 345 3.97 -18.72 -3.59
C VAL A 345 3.02 -17.98 -4.52
N ILE A 346 1.76 -17.94 -4.13
CA ILE A 346 0.70 -17.16 -4.77
C ILE A 346 0.06 -16.22 -3.74
N ARG A 347 -0.40 -15.07 -4.22
CA ARG A 347 -1.18 -14.11 -3.44
C ARG A 347 -2.61 -14.07 -3.95
N ILE A 348 -3.55 -14.21 -3.04
CA ILE A 348 -4.98 -14.03 -3.24
C ILE A 348 -5.36 -12.75 -2.50
N SER A 349 -5.99 -11.81 -3.18
CA SER A 349 -6.37 -10.55 -2.54
C SER A 349 -7.81 -10.18 -2.86
N LEU A 350 -8.56 -10.01 -1.78
CA LEU A 350 -10.01 -9.92 -1.73
C LEU A 350 -10.50 -8.47 -1.78
N SER A 351 -11.72 -8.29 -2.27
CA SER A 351 -12.52 -7.08 -2.14
C SER A 351 -13.81 -7.38 -1.39
N PRO A 352 -14.59 -6.39 -0.94
CA PRO A 352 -15.91 -6.61 -0.36
C PRO A 352 -16.92 -7.27 -1.30
N ASP A 353 -16.66 -7.24 -2.61
CA ASP A 353 -17.57 -7.77 -3.63
C ASP A 353 -17.31 -9.26 -3.94
N ASN A 354 -16.21 -9.84 -3.43
CA ASN A 354 -15.93 -11.26 -3.61
C ASN A 354 -16.83 -12.14 -2.74
N THR A 355 -17.09 -13.34 -3.21
CA THR A 355 -18.04 -14.29 -2.59
C THR A 355 -17.38 -15.63 -2.24
N ASN A 356 -18.10 -16.48 -1.50
CA ASN A 356 -17.68 -17.85 -1.24
C ASN A 356 -17.56 -18.65 -2.53
N GLU A 357 -18.43 -18.41 -3.52
CA GLU A 357 -18.42 -19.06 -4.83
C GLU A 357 -17.14 -18.71 -5.62
N ASP A 358 -16.64 -17.48 -5.51
CA ASP A 358 -15.34 -17.10 -6.09
C ASP A 358 -14.20 -17.92 -5.49
N VAL A 359 -14.21 -18.11 -4.16
CA VAL A 359 -13.24 -18.93 -3.44
C VAL A 359 -13.35 -20.40 -3.82
N ASP A 360 -14.57 -20.92 -3.93
CA ASP A 360 -14.81 -22.32 -4.31
C ASP A 360 -14.28 -22.61 -5.71
N ALA A 361 -14.51 -21.71 -6.65
CA ALA A 361 -13.99 -21.84 -8.01
C ALA A 361 -12.45 -21.76 -8.03
N LEU A 362 -11.84 -20.86 -7.25
CA LEU A 362 -10.38 -20.79 -7.09
C LEU A 362 -9.83 -22.12 -6.56
N CYS A 363 -10.41 -22.65 -5.49
CA CYS A 363 -9.93 -23.90 -4.88
C CYS A 363 -10.08 -25.11 -5.84
N ALA A 364 -11.18 -25.18 -6.57
CA ALA A 364 -11.39 -26.21 -7.59
C ALA A 364 -10.34 -26.14 -8.71
N ALA A 365 -10.05 -24.93 -9.21
CA ALA A 365 -9.04 -24.71 -10.25
C ALA A 365 -7.62 -25.05 -9.77
N LEU A 366 -7.26 -24.65 -8.55
CA LEU A 366 -5.96 -24.98 -7.95
C LEU A 366 -5.79 -26.48 -7.72
N LYS A 367 -6.88 -27.17 -7.29
CA LYS A 367 -6.89 -28.63 -7.15
C LYS A 367 -6.68 -29.31 -8.50
N ALA A 368 -7.41 -28.89 -9.53
CA ALA A 368 -7.25 -29.43 -10.89
C ALA A 368 -5.82 -29.19 -11.43
N HIS A 369 -5.24 -28.00 -11.20
CA HIS A 369 -3.86 -27.71 -11.57
C HIS A 369 -2.87 -28.68 -10.89
N ARG A 370 -3.02 -28.88 -9.58
CA ARG A 370 -2.19 -29.82 -8.81
C ARG A 370 -2.32 -31.26 -9.30
N ASP A 371 -3.56 -31.74 -9.46
CA ASP A 371 -3.85 -33.13 -9.77
C ASP A 371 -3.47 -33.51 -11.22
N SER A 372 -3.33 -32.53 -12.12
CA SER A 372 -2.92 -32.71 -13.52
C SER A 372 -1.41 -32.59 -13.77
N ARG A 373 -0.62 -32.28 -12.73
CA ARG A 373 0.82 -31.98 -12.87
C ARG A 373 1.65 -32.65 -11.78
N PHE A 374 2.94 -32.76 -12.04
CA PHE A 374 3.91 -33.22 -11.03
C PHE A 374 4.61 -32.03 -10.38
N PRO A 375 4.83 -32.07 -9.06
CA PRO A 375 5.63 -31.05 -8.41
C PRO A 375 7.09 -31.07 -8.89
N MET A 376 7.76 -29.96 -8.84
CA MET A 376 9.21 -29.88 -9.07
C MET A 376 9.93 -30.74 -8.03
N LEU A 377 10.90 -31.53 -8.46
CA LEU A 377 11.74 -32.41 -7.62
C LEU A 377 12.70 -31.62 -6.74
#